data_d8cd43b55f4c5c7f40e3f026de313a36
#
_entry.id   d8cd43b55f4c5c7f40e3f026de313a36
#
_cell.length_a   1.000
_cell.length_b   1.000
_cell.length_c   1.000
_cell.angle_alpha   90.00
_cell.angle_beta   90.00
_cell.angle_gamma   90.00
#
_symmetry.space_group_name_H-M   'P 1'
#
loop_
_entity.id
_entity.type
_entity.pdbx_description
1 polymer ?
#
loop_
_entity_poly.entity_id
_entity_poly.type
_entity_poly.pdbx_seq_one_letter_code
_entity_poly.pdbx_strand_id
1 'polypeptide(L)'
;MQASQINDRELISELLTFGFDKDTIAALPLLPLAEIAWASGEVTAQERMVATCCIVDSELIGNPAAVATFQSWLHQRPDNDLKRLWWLYTNQCAERMRLGLRIAIGKRLKTQATQIAEASGGCFGIGRICEAEQLVLDQISQLYRLN
;
A
#
# COMPACT_ATOMS: atom_id res chain seq x y z
N MET A 1 20.72 10.29 -13.16
CA MET A 1 19.76 10.43 -13.01
C MET A 1 18.86 9.75 -13.53
N GLN A 2 18.00 9.50 -13.27
CA GLN A 2 17.20 8.66 -13.80
C GLN A 2 16.17 9.30 -14.53
N ALA A 3 15.97 8.90 -15.72
CA ALA A 3 14.90 9.39 -16.56
C ALA A 3 13.55 9.19 -15.91
N SER A 4 13.45 8.20 -15.06
CA SER A 4 12.18 7.91 -14.39
C SER A 4 11.92 8.81 -13.20
N GLN A 5 12.88 9.63 -12.82
CA GLN A 5 12.66 10.50 -11.69
C GLN A 5 11.72 11.64 -12.06
N ILE A 6 10.80 11.91 -11.17
CA ILE A 6 9.88 13.00 -11.30
C ILE A 6 10.30 14.05 -10.28
N ASN A 7 10.30 15.32 -10.63
CA ASN A 7 10.69 16.32 -9.66
C ASN A 7 9.58 16.53 -8.63
N ASP A 8 9.93 17.12 -7.50
CA ASP A 8 8.98 17.27 -6.39
C ASP A 8 7.74 18.06 -6.77
N ARG A 9 7.88 19.08 -7.61
CA ARG A 9 6.75 19.88 -8.05
C ARG A 9 5.76 19.08 -8.87
N GLU A 10 6.28 18.30 -9.81
CA GLU A 10 5.44 17.49 -10.67
C GLU A 10 4.69 16.45 -9.86
N LEU A 11 5.39 15.82 -8.90
CA LEU A 11 4.77 14.83 -8.05
C LEU A 11 3.66 15.44 -7.20
N ILE A 12 3.91 16.60 -6.60
CA ILE A 12 2.90 17.29 -5.82
C ILE A 12 1.69 17.63 -6.69
N SER A 13 1.94 18.11 -7.90
CA SER A 13 0.86 18.46 -8.83
C SER A 13 0.00 17.23 -9.14
N GLU A 14 0.63 16.09 -9.42
CA GLU A 14 -0.12 14.87 -9.70
C GLU A 14 -0.91 14.39 -8.49
N LEU A 15 -0.32 14.47 -7.31
CA LEU A 15 -1.00 14.05 -6.08
C LEU A 15 -2.24 14.91 -5.85
N LEU A 16 -2.12 16.22 -6.05
CA LEU A 16 -3.27 17.11 -5.91
C LEU A 16 -4.35 16.80 -6.94
N THR A 17 -3.95 16.46 -8.16
CA THR A 17 -4.89 16.10 -9.22
C THR A 17 -5.68 14.85 -8.84
N PHE A 18 -5.06 13.91 -8.12
CA PHE A 18 -5.74 12.72 -7.64
C PHE A 18 -6.55 12.96 -6.36
N GLY A 19 -6.55 14.19 -5.85
CA GLY A 19 -7.37 14.53 -4.69
C GLY A 19 -6.69 14.38 -3.35
N PHE A 20 -5.39 14.09 -3.35
CA PHE A 20 -4.65 13.99 -2.09
C PHE A 20 -4.37 15.38 -1.52
N ASP A 21 -4.44 15.47 -0.20
CA ASP A 21 -4.03 16.67 0.51
C ASP A 21 -3.09 16.26 1.65
N LYS A 22 -2.76 17.19 2.53
CA LYS A 22 -1.80 16.93 3.60
C LYS A 22 -2.27 15.83 4.56
N ASP A 23 -3.57 15.63 4.67
CA ASP A 23 -4.12 14.60 5.56
C ASP A 23 -4.25 13.26 4.86
N THR A 24 -4.83 13.25 3.67
CA THR A 24 -5.11 11.99 2.96
C THR A 24 -3.86 11.34 2.39
N ILE A 25 -2.80 12.12 2.17
CA ILE A 25 -1.55 11.57 1.62
C ILE A 25 -0.96 10.50 2.55
N ALA A 26 -1.26 10.55 3.84
CA ALA A 26 -0.76 9.56 4.79
C ALA A 26 -1.26 8.15 4.49
N ALA A 27 -2.35 8.01 3.72
CA ALA A 27 -2.85 6.70 3.33
C ALA A 27 -2.05 6.08 2.20
N LEU A 28 -1.40 6.89 1.37
CA LEU A 28 -0.76 6.39 0.16
C LEU A 28 0.28 5.28 0.41
N PRO A 29 1.14 5.37 1.42
CA PRO A 29 2.09 4.29 1.70
C PRO A 29 1.42 2.95 1.99
N LEU A 30 0.14 2.94 2.37
CA LEU A 30 -0.58 1.72 2.67
C LEU A 30 -1.34 1.16 1.47
N LEU A 31 -1.22 1.78 0.29
CA LEU A 31 -1.90 1.29 -0.91
C LEU A 31 -1.65 -0.19 -1.17
N PRO A 32 -0.45 -0.75 -0.97
CA PRO A 32 -0.25 -2.18 -1.21
C PRO A 32 -1.18 -3.08 -0.41
N LEU A 33 -1.65 -2.66 0.75
CA LEU A 33 -2.60 -3.45 1.53
C LEU A 33 -3.93 -3.57 0.80
N ALA A 34 -4.37 -2.49 0.14
CA ALA A 34 -5.58 -2.55 -0.68
C ALA A 34 -5.32 -3.36 -1.96
N GLU A 35 -4.15 -3.21 -2.55
CA GLU A 35 -3.79 -3.94 -3.76
C GLU A 35 -3.83 -5.44 -3.53
N ILE A 36 -3.28 -5.90 -2.40
CA ILE A 36 -3.25 -7.32 -2.13
C ILE A 36 -4.66 -7.86 -1.84
N ALA A 37 -5.50 -7.03 -1.23
CA ALA A 37 -6.89 -7.41 -1.00
C ALA A 37 -7.64 -7.61 -2.32
N TRP A 38 -7.30 -6.85 -3.36
CA TRP A 38 -7.93 -6.96 -4.67
C TRP A 38 -7.27 -7.97 -5.59
N ALA A 39 -6.16 -8.56 -5.18
CA ALA A 39 -5.35 -9.39 -6.07
C ALA A 39 -6.13 -10.59 -6.64
N SER A 40 -7.10 -11.11 -5.90
CA SER A 40 -7.91 -12.23 -6.37
C SER A 40 -9.12 -11.79 -7.21
N GLY A 41 -9.32 -10.48 -7.38
CA GLY A 41 -10.41 -9.94 -8.17
C GLY A 41 -11.52 -9.31 -7.35
N GLU A 42 -11.61 -9.62 -6.08
CA GLU A 42 -12.59 -9.02 -5.19
C GLU A 42 -12.06 -9.05 -3.76
N VAL A 43 -12.59 -8.15 -2.93
CA VAL A 43 -12.20 -8.09 -1.53
C VAL A 43 -13.25 -8.84 -0.71
N THR A 44 -12.81 -9.91 -0.05
CA THR A 44 -13.72 -10.67 0.82
C THR A 44 -13.95 -9.94 2.14
N ALA A 45 -14.97 -10.36 2.88
CA ALA A 45 -15.24 -9.78 4.20
C ALA A 45 -14.08 -9.99 5.15
N GLN A 46 -13.42 -11.16 5.10
CA GLN A 46 -12.26 -11.42 5.95
C GLN A 46 -11.09 -10.53 5.60
N GLU A 47 -10.82 -10.36 4.31
CA GLU A 47 -9.75 -9.47 3.88
C GLU A 47 -9.99 -8.05 4.32
N ARG A 48 -11.24 -7.58 4.20
CA ARG A 48 -11.59 -6.24 4.64
C ARG A 48 -11.39 -6.07 6.14
N MET A 49 -11.77 -7.09 6.91
CA MET A 49 -11.60 -7.06 8.35
C MET A 49 -10.13 -6.99 8.74
N VAL A 50 -9.29 -7.84 8.14
CA VAL A 50 -7.86 -7.84 8.44
C VAL A 50 -7.22 -6.53 8.04
N ALA A 51 -7.57 -6.00 6.86
CA ALA A 51 -7.05 -4.72 6.41
C ALA A 51 -7.46 -3.59 7.37
N THR A 52 -8.69 -3.61 7.85
CA THR A 52 -9.16 -2.62 8.80
C THR A 52 -8.37 -2.73 10.12
N CYS A 53 -8.08 -3.94 10.58
CA CYS A 53 -7.28 -4.12 11.78
C CYS A 53 -5.86 -3.56 11.58
N CYS A 54 -5.29 -3.73 10.39
CA CYS A 54 -3.98 -3.16 10.10
C CYS A 54 -4.00 -1.63 10.22
N ILE A 55 -5.09 -1.00 9.79
CA ILE A 55 -5.23 0.45 9.90
C ILE A 55 -5.34 0.90 11.36
N VAL A 56 -6.06 0.13 12.16
CA VAL A 56 -6.19 0.44 13.59
C VAL A 56 -4.82 0.41 14.27
N ASP A 57 -3.95 -0.51 13.84
CA ASP A 57 -2.61 -0.63 14.40
C ASP A 57 -1.62 0.35 13.77
N SER A 58 -2.04 1.15 12.81
CA SER A 58 -1.17 2.08 12.11
C SER A 58 -1.27 3.48 12.70
N GLU A 59 -0.39 4.36 12.24
CA GLU A 59 -0.42 5.76 12.66
C GLU A 59 -1.63 6.52 12.11
N LEU A 60 -2.41 5.90 11.21
CA LEU A 60 -3.57 6.55 10.64
C LEU A 60 -4.73 6.68 11.61
N ILE A 61 -4.70 5.96 12.72
CA ILE A 61 -5.83 5.94 13.65
C ILE A 61 -6.26 7.33 14.10
N GLY A 62 -5.33 8.28 14.14
CA GLY A 62 -5.65 9.66 14.51
C GLY A 62 -5.94 10.57 13.33
N ASN A 63 -6.12 10.00 12.13
CA ASN A 63 -6.31 10.77 10.91
C ASN A 63 -7.51 10.22 10.14
N PRO A 64 -8.75 10.68 10.49
CA PRO A 64 -9.96 10.13 9.88
C PRO A 64 -10.01 10.27 8.36
N ALA A 65 -9.43 11.35 7.80
CA ALA A 65 -9.43 11.54 6.35
C ALA A 65 -8.61 10.48 5.65
N ALA A 66 -7.45 10.14 6.20
CA ALA A 66 -6.61 9.10 5.62
C ALA A 66 -7.26 7.72 5.77
N VAL A 67 -7.89 7.46 6.90
CA VAL A 67 -8.63 6.21 7.12
C VAL A 67 -9.74 6.06 6.08
N ALA A 68 -10.51 7.12 5.87
CA ALA A 68 -11.60 7.10 4.88
C ALA A 68 -11.05 6.86 3.46
N THR A 69 -9.93 7.49 3.15
CA THR A 69 -9.29 7.29 1.84
C THR A 69 -8.90 5.83 1.64
N PHE A 70 -8.25 5.23 2.64
CA PHE A 70 -7.87 3.83 2.55
C PHE A 70 -9.10 2.94 2.42
N GLN A 71 -10.13 3.18 3.22
CA GLN A 71 -11.36 2.38 3.17
C GLN A 71 -12.02 2.45 1.80
N SER A 72 -11.96 3.60 1.14
CA SER A 72 -12.53 3.74 -0.20
C SER A 72 -11.84 2.80 -1.19
N TRP A 73 -10.56 2.52 -0.99
CA TRP A 73 -9.82 1.61 -1.85
C TRP A 73 -10.23 0.14 -1.65
N LEU A 74 -10.84 -0.18 -0.52
CA LEU A 74 -11.36 -1.53 -0.29
C LEU A 74 -12.73 -1.72 -0.94
N HIS A 75 -13.41 -0.64 -1.27
CA HIS A 75 -14.72 -0.70 -1.93
C HIS A 75 -14.61 -0.47 -3.43
N GLN A 76 -13.61 0.28 -3.87
CA GLN A 76 -13.41 0.57 -5.28
C GLN A 76 -11.94 0.36 -5.62
N ARG A 77 -11.69 -0.56 -6.53
CA ARG A 77 -10.32 -0.95 -6.87
C ARG A 77 -9.50 0.24 -7.34
N PRO A 78 -8.30 0.46 -6.76
CA PRO A 78 -7.41 1.52 -7.21
C PRO A 78 -6.96 1.29 -8.66
N ASP A 79 -6.81 2.36 -9.42
CA ASP A 79 -6.35 2.22 -10.80
C ASP A 79 -4.81 2.22 -10.90
N ASN A 80 -4.31 1.97 -12.12
CA ASN A 80 -2.87 1.86 -12.34
C ASN A 80 -2.13 3.17 -12.14
N ASP A 81 -2.79 4.31 -12.38
CA ASP A 81 -2.15 5.60 -12.16
C ASP A 81 -1.89 5.83 -10.68
N LEU A 82 -2.80 5.35 -9.83
CA LEU A 82 -2.61 5.46 -8.40
C LEU A 82 -1.44 4.59 -7.93
N LYS A 83 -1.29 3.41 -8.52
CA LYS A 83 -0.14 2.54 -8.22
C LYS A 83 1.17 3.23 -8.59
N ARG A 84 1.20 3.91 -9.72
CA ARG A 84 2.38 4.64 -10.16
C ARG A 84 2.72 5.76 -9.18
N LEU A 85 1.71 6.50 -8.73
CA LEU A 85 1.92 7.55 -7.74
C LEU A 85 2.43 6.99 -6.41
N TRP A 86 1.88 5.83 -6.01
CA TRP A 86 2.35 5.16 -4.81
C TRP A 86 3.85 4.89 -4.91
N TRP A 87 4.28 4.32 -6.03
CA TRP A 87 5.69 3.99 -6.20
C TRP A 87 6.56 5.24 -6.14
N LEU A 88 6.19 6.28 -6.89
CA LEU A 88 6.98 7.50 -6.95
C LEU A 88 7.07 8.18 -5.59
N TYR A 89 5.93 8.35 -4.94
CA TYR A 89 5.89 9.05 -3.66
C TYR A 89 6.57 8.26 -2.56
N THR A 90 6.21 6.99 -2.43
CA THR A 90 6.72 6.16 -1.35
C THR A 90 8.21 5.89 -1.51
N ASN A 91 8.67 5.74 -2.76
CA ASN A 91 10.08 5.54 -3.02
C ASN A 91 10.89 6.78 -2.60
N GLN A 92 10.39 7.97 -2.89
CA GLN A 92 11.07 9.20 -2.44
C GLN A 92 11.12 9.26 -0.92
N CYS A 93 10.02 8.91 -0.26
CA CYS A 93 10.00 8.91 1.20
C CYS A 93 10.99 7.89 1.76
N ALA A 94 11.02 6.70 1.17
CA ALA A 94 11.91 5.63 1.63
C ALA A 94 13.37 6.01 1.48
N GLU A 95 13.71 6.70 0.40
CA GLU A 95 15.08 7.13 0.16
C GLU A 95 15.56 8.15 1.18
N ARG A 96 14.65 8.88 1.81
CA ARG A 96 14.97 9.86 2.83
C ARG A 96 15.03 9.29 4.23
N MET A 97 14.61 8.04 4.39
CA MET A 97 14.60 7.38 5.68
C MET A 97 15.96 6.78 6.00
N ARG A 98 16.25 6.68 7.31
CA ARG A 98 17.38 5.90 7.75
C ARG A 98 17.16 4.44 7.36
N LEU A 99 18.23 3.73 7.06
CA LEU A 99 18.13 2.34 6.63
C LEU A 99 17.32 1.47 7.60
N GLY A 100 17.60 1.59 8.89
CA GLY A 100 16.88 0.79 9.89
C GLY A 100 15.38 1.06 9.89
N LEU A 101 14.99 2.33 9.78
CA LEU A 101 13.59 2.70 9.74
C LEU A 101 12.92 2.17 8.47
N ARG A 102 13.59 2.33 7.32
CA ARG A 102 13.06 1.85 6.06
C ARG A 102 12.81 0.34 6.10
N ILE A 103 13.77 -0.41 6.62
CA ILE A 103 13.63 -1.86 6.73
C ILE A 103 12.48 -2.22 7.67
N ALA A 104 12.37 -1.53 8.81
CA ALA A 104 11.32 -1.83 9.78
C ALA A 104 9.92 -1.57 9.19
N ILE A 105 9.75 -0.43 8.52
CA ILE A 105 8.48 -0.10 7.90
C ILE A 105 8.13 -1.09 6.80
N GLY A 106 9.11 -1.41 5.95
CA GLY A 106 8.89 -2.37 4.86
C GLY A 106 8.52 -3.75 5.36
N LYS A 107 9.19 -4.24 6.39
CA LYS A 107 8.88 -5.54 6.97
C LYS A 107 7.49 -5.56 7.58
N ARG A 108 7.13 -4.49 8.28
CA ARG A 108 5.80 -4.40 8.88
C ARG A 108 4.72 -4.42 7.79
N LEU A 109 4.92 -3.62 6.74
CA LEU A 109 3.96 -3.58 5.63
C LEU A 109 3.85 -4.94 4.97
N LYS A 110 4.97 -5.62 4.74
CA LYS A 110 4.98 -6.94 4.13
C LYS A 110 4.24 -7.96 4.99
N THR A 111 4.45 -7.91 6.30
CA THR A 111 3.75 -8.78 7.23
C THR A 111 2.24 -8.54 7.17
N GLN A 112 1.83 -7.29 7.19
CA GLN A 112 0.41 -6.94 7.11
C GLN A 112 -0.21 -7.40 5.79
N ALA A 113 0.50 -7.18 4.69
CA ALA A 113 0.03 -7.63 3.38
C ALA A 113 -0.13 -9.14 3.33
N THR A 114 0.82 -9.88 3.92
CA THR A 114 0.75 -11.33 3.98
C THR A 114 -0.48 -11.78 4.77
N GLN A 115 -0.76 -11.10 5.89
CA GLN A 115 -1.94 -11.41 6.69
C GLN A 115 -3.23 -11.23 5.90
N ILE A 116 -3.31 -10.19 5.10
CA ILE A 116 -4.48 -9.97 4.26
C ILE A 116 -4.61 -11.06 3.21
N ALA A 117 -3.51 -11.43 2.57
CA ALA A 117 -3.51 -12.49 1.57
C ALA A 117 -3.98 -13.81 2.16
N GLU A 118 -3.52 -14.12 3.37
CA GLU A 118 -3.86 -15.38 4.03
C GLU A 118 -5.30 -15.37 4.55
N ALA A 119 -5.87 -14.21 4.79
CA ALA A 119 -7.21 -14.10 5.33
C ALA A 119 -8.28 -14.69 4.42
N SER A 120 -8.05 -14.66 3.11
CA SER A 120 -8.99 -15.23 2.15
C SER A 120 -8.76 -16.74 1.92
N GLY A 121 -7.73 -17.31 2.53
CA GLY A 121 -7.34 -18.69 2.27
C GLY A 121 -6.55 -18.81 0.98
N GLY A 122 -6.13 -17.70 0.40
CA GLY A 122 -5.40 -17.70 -0.85
C GLY A 122 -6.29 -18.12 -2.02
N CYS A 123 -5.69 -18.49 -3.13
CA CYS A 123 -6.41 -18.83 -4.35
C CYS A 123 -7.20 -20.14 -4.23
N PHE A 124 -6.83 -20.99 -3.30
CA PHE A 124 -7.44 -22.31 -3.17
C PHE A 124 -8.07 -22.54 -1.80
N GLY A 125 -8.24 -21.49 -1.02
CA GLY A 125 -8.87 -21.60 0.28
C GLY A 125 -8.05 -22.31 1.33
N ILE A 126 -6.73 -22.41 1.15
CA ILE A 126 -5.87 -23.12 2.07
C ILE A 126 -4.69 -22.30 2.56
N GLY A 127 -4.87 -20.97 2.59
CA GLY A 127 -3.86 -20.08 3.14
C GLY A 127 -2.67 -19.83 2.23
N ARG A 128 -2.73 -20.29 1.00
CA ARG A 128 -1.65 -20.06 0.05
C ARG A 128 -1.72 -18.66 -0.55
N ILE A 129 -0.56 -18.13 -0.84
CA ILE A 129 -0.44 -16.84 -1.51
C ILE A 129 -0.40 -17.10 -3.00
N CYS A 130 -1.32 -16.50 -3.75
CA CYS A 130 -1.36 -16.68 -5.19
C CYS A 130 -0.34 -15.77 -5.88
N GLU A 131 -0.18 -16.00 -7.18
CA GLU A 131 0.82 -15.27 -7.96
C GLU A 131 0.58 -13.76 -7.94
N ALA A 132 -0.67 -13.33 -8.07
CA ALA A 132 -0.99 -11.90 -8.05
C ALA A 132 -0.68 -11.27 -6.70
N GLU A 133 -0.93 -12.01 -5.62
CA GLU A 133 -0.60 -11.54 -4.28
C GLU A 133 0.91 -11.48 -4.08
N GLN A 134 1.62 -12.48 -4.61
CA GLN A 134 3.07 -12.50 -4.51
C GLN A 134 3.69 -11.30 -5.23
N LEU A 135 3.12 -10.89 -6.35
CA LEU A 135 3.61 -9.71 -7.05
C LEU A 135 3.56 -8.45 -6.17
N VAL A 136 2.49 -8.29 -5.40
CA VAL A 136 2.38 -7.16 -4.49
C VAL A 136 3.45 -7.24 -3.40
N LEU A 137 3.65 -8.44 -2.84
CA LEU A 137 4.68 -8.62 -1.82
C LEU A 137 6.07 -8.33 -2.36
N ASP A 138 6.34 -8.74 -3.61
CA ASP A 138 7.62 -8.47 -4.25
C ASP A 138 7.83 -6.99 -4.47
N GLN A 139 6.79 -6.26 -4.83
CA GLN A 139 6.87 -4.82 -5.01
C GLN A 139 7.22 -4.11 -3.70
N ILE A 140 6.64 -4.55 -2.60
CA ILE A 140 6.98 -4.00 -1.28
C ILE A 140 8.45 -4.26 -0.98
N SER A 141 8.91 -5.49 -1.18
CA SER A 141 10.29 -5.84 -0.93
C SER A 141 11.25 -5.01 -1.78
N GLN A 142 10.90 -4.80 -3.03
CA GLN A 142 11.72 -4.04 -3.95
C GLN A 142 11.78 -2.57 -3.55
N LEU A 143 10.66 -1.97 -3.24
CA LEU A 143 10.60 -0.55 -2.89
C LEU A 143 11.39 -0.27 -1.62
N TYR A 144 11.20 -1.09 -0.58
CA TYR A 144 11.87 -0.88 0.70
C TYR A 144 13.23 -1.57 0.77
N ARG A 145 13.63 -2.25 -0.31
CA ARG A 145 14.92 -2.93 -0.43
C ARG A 145 15.14 -3.95 0.67
N LEU A 146 14.10 -4.73 0.90
CA LEU A 146 14.16 -5.85 1.82
C LEU A 146 14.82 -7.02 1.10
N ASN A 147 15.64 -7.73 1.69
CA ASN A 147 16.15 -8.85 1.00
C ASN A 147 17.06 -9.55 1.61
#